data_c738906e8c9079ef3d5185886ce3e4cd
#
_entry.id   c738906e8c9079ef3d5185886ce3e4cd
#
_cell.length_a   1.000
_cell.length_b   1.000
_cell.length_c   1.000
_cell.angle_alpha   90.00
_cell.angle_beta   90.00
_cell.angle_gamma   90.00
#
_symmetry.space_group_name_H-M   'P 1'
#
loop_
_entity.id
_entity.type
_entity.pdbx_description
1 polymer ?
#
loop_
_entity_poly.entity_id
_entity_poly.type
_entity_poly.pdbx_seq_one_letter_code
_entity_poly.pdbx_strand_id
1 'polypeptide(L)'
;MTDPIADMLTRIRNAITAKHETVEIPASNEKKAIAEILLNEGWVKDVKIVEDGYNGKIAITLKYNDKKSVISGLQRVSKPGLRTYAGVANMPRVLGGFGTVILSTNKGFLTGKKAMAANVGGEVLCYVW
;
A
#
# COMPACT_ATOMS: atom_id res chain seq x y z
N MET A 1 7.05 -6.87 18.73
CA MET A 1 6.36 -7.42 17.56
C MET A 1 6.62 -6.52 16.35
N THR A 2 7.04 -7.09 15.23
CA THR A 2 7.37 -6.31 14.03
C THR A 2 6.15 -6.18 13.12
N ASP A 3 6.08 -5.06 12.40
CA ASP A 3 5.05 -4.84 11.38
C ASP A 3 5.73 -4.37 10.10
N PRO A 4 6.10 -5.29 9.20
CA PRO A 4 6.79 -4.95 7.96
C PRO A 4 5.97 -4.02 7.05
N ILE A 5 4.65 -4.13 7.05
CA ILE A 5 3.78 -3.27 6.25
C ILE A 5 3.82 -1.85 6.81
N ALA A 6 3.72 -1.68 8.12
CA ALA A 6 3.83 -0.36 8.75
C ALA A 6 5.20 0.27 8.48
N ASP A 7 6.27 -0.52 8.50
CA ASP A 7 7.61 -0.05 8.17
C ASP A 7 7.67 0.44 6.71
N MET A 8 7.08 -0.30 5.79
CA MET A 8 6.98 0.11 4.38
C MET A 8 6.27 1.46 4.24
N LEU A 9 5.11 1.61 4.88
CA LEU A 9 4.35 2.86 4.81
C LEU A 9 5.14 4.02 5.42
N THR A 10 5.85 3.78 6.52
CA THR A 10 6.68 4.79 7.17
C THR A 10 7.83 5.22 6.27
N ARG A 11 8.50 4.28 5.60
CA ARG A 11 9.58 4.60 4.66
C ARG A 11 9.08 5.46 3.50
N ILE A 12 7.90 5.12 2.95
CA ILE A 12 7.30 5.91 1.88
C ILE A 12 6.95 7.32 2.40
N ARG A 13 6.32 7.39 3.57
CA ARG A 13 5.96 8.68 4.19
C ARG A 13 7.18 9.58 4.43
N ASN A 14 8.24 9.01 4.98
CA ASN A 14 9.47 9.76 5.23
C ASN A 14 10.13 10.24 3.94
N ALA A 15 10.13 9.40 2.90
CA ALA A 15 10.69 9.77 1.60
C ALA A 15 9.89 10.91 0.97
N ILE A 16 8.56 10.91 1.10
CA ILE A 16 7.70 11.99 0.63
C ILE A 16 8.00 13.29 1.39
N THR A 17 8.11 13.21 2.71
CA THR A 17 8.42 14.38 3.54
C THR A 17 9.78 14.99 3.16
N ALA A 18 10.77 14.15 2.87
CA ALA A 18 12.10 14.57 2.43
C ALA A 18 12.17 14.92 0.95
N LYS A 19 11.07 14.74 0.21
CA LYS A 19 10.96 15.00 -1.23
C LYS A 19 11.94 14.19 -2.08
N HIS A 20 12.19 12.96 -1.68
CA HIS A 20 13.01 12.03 -2.46
C HIS A 20 12.25 11.59 -3.71
N GLU A 21 12.97 11.35 -4.80
CA GLU A 21 12.38 10.80 -6.02
C GLU A 21 12.05 9.32 -5.87
N THR A 22 12.90 8.58 -5.16
CA THR A 22 12.77 7.14 -5.01
C THR A 22 12.92 6.75 -3.56
N VAL A 23 12.36 5.59 -3.23
CA VAL A 23 12.54 4.95 -1.93
C VAL A 23 12.79 3.47 -2.15
N GLU A 24 13.77 2.92 -1.42
CA GLU A 24 14.07 1.49 -1.46
C GLU A 24 13.56 0.84 -0.18
N ILE A 25 12.93 -0.33 -0.34
CA ILE A 25 12.30 -1.07 0.74
C ILE A 25 12.74 -2.52 0.64
N PRO A 26 13.13 -3.17 1.75
CA PRO A 26 13.41 -4.59 1.72
C PRO A 26 12.21 -5.36 1.18
N ALA A 27 12.44 -6.30 0.27
CA ALA A 27 11.37 -6.98 -0.45
C ALA A 27 10.74 -8.11 0.38
N SER A 28 9.43 -8.28 0.22
CA SER A 28 8.69 -9.46 0.61
C SER A 28 7.52 -9.60 -0.35
N ASN A 29 6.90 -10.78 -0.39
CA ASN A 29 5.78 -11.00 -1.30
C ASN A 29 4.62 -10.04 -0.99
N GLU A 30 4.34 -9.80 0.28
CA GLU A 30 3.29 -8.88 0.70
C GLU A 30 3.59 -7.44 0.28
N LYS A 31 4.81 -6.98 0.51
CA LYS A 31 5.22 -5.61 0.14
C LYS A 31 5.22 -5.43 -1.37
N LYS A 32 5.63 -6.45 -2.13
CA LYS A 32 5.57 -6.42 -3.61
C LYS A 32 4.14 -6.25 -4.08
N ALA A 33 3.20 -6.99 -3.49
CA ALA A 33 1.79 -6.91 -3.85
C ALA A 33 1.23 -5.52 -3.56
N ILE A 34 1.55 -4.94 -2.40
CA ILE A 34 1.12 -3.58 -2.04
C ILE A 34 1.72 -2.55 -3.00
N ALA A 35 3.01 -2.66 -3.31
CA ALA A 35 3.67 -1.75 -4.25
C ALA A 35 3.03 -1.81 -5.64
N GLU A 36 2.68 -3.00 -6.10
CA GLU A 36 2.02 -3.18 -7.38
C GLU A 36 0.64 -2.53 -7.40
N ILE A 37 -0.12 -2.63 -6.32
CA ILE A 37 -1.41 -1.94 -6.20
C ILE A 37 -1.22 -0.42 -6.24
N LEU A 38 -0.22 0.11 -5.53
CA LEU A 38 0.07 1.54 -5.57
C LEU A 38 0.38 2.01 -6.99
N LEU A 39 1.13 1.21 -7.75
CA LEU A 39 1.43 1.53 -9.15
C LEU A 39 0.17 1.48 -10.01
N ASN A 40 -0.59 0.41 -9.91
CA ASN A 40 -1.80 0.22 -10.73
C ASN A 40 -2.88 1.26 -10.45
N GLU A 41 -2.97 1.74 -9.22
CA GLU A 41 -3.93 2.78 -8.84
C GLU A 41 -3.40 4.21 -9.08
N GLY A 42 -2.17 4.33 -9.56
CA GLY A 42 -1.60 5.63 -9.92
C GLY A 42 -1.04 6.44 -8.75
N TRP A 43 -0.81 5.83 -7.60
CA TRP A 43 -0.26 6.51 -6.44
C TRP A 43 1.24 6.74 -6.53
N VAL A 44 1.94 5.87 -7.25
CA VAL A 44 3.38 5.98 -7.48
C VAL A 44 3.66 5.91 -8.98
N LYS A 45 4.83 6.40 -9.39
CA LYS A 45 5.18 6.51 -10.80
C LYS A 45 5.71 5.19 -11.37
N ASP A 46 6.50 4.46 -10.59
CA ASP A 46 7.11 3.21 -11.03
C ASP A 46 7.47 2.34 -9.84
N VAL A 47 7.55 1.05 -10.07
CA VAL A 47 7.99 0.05 -9.09
C VAL A 47 8.92 -0.92 -9.78
N LYS A 48 10.12 -1.10 -9.24
CA LYS A 48 11.10 -2.06 -9.75
C LYS A 48 11.52 -3.00 -8.64
N ILE A 49 11.61 -4.27 -8.97
CA ILE A 49 12.13 -5.28 -8.05
C ILE A 49 13.60 -5.46 -8.38
N VAL A 50 14.47 -5.19 -7.41
CA VAL A 50 15.92 -5.30 -7.58
C VAL A 50 16.38 -6.54 -6.81
N GLU A 51 16.98 -7.47 -7.55
CA GLU A 51 17.58 -8.64 -6.94
C GLU A 51 18.93 -8.23 -6.33
N ASP A 52 18.96 -8.14 -5.00
CA ASP A 52 20.16 -7.71 -4.29
C ASP A 52 20.37 -8.64 -3.09
N GLY A 53 21.27 -9.61 -3.27
CA GLY A 53 21.57 -10.57 -2.23
C GLY A 53 20.41 -11.51 -1.91
N TYR A 54 20.10 -11.65 -0.63
CA TYR A 54 19.21 -12.70 -0.15
C TYR A 54 17.73 -12.46 -0.43
N ASN A 55 17.24 -11.25 -0.20
CA ASN A 55 15.81 -10.97 -0.27
C ASN A 55 15.41 -9.98 -1.35
N GLY A 56 16.38 -9.24 -1.91
CA GLY A 56 16.07 -8.20 -2.87
C GLY A 56 15.47 -6.94 -2.24
N LYS A 57 15.20 -5.98 -3.09
CA LYS A 57 14.65 -4.69 -2.71
C LYS A 57 13.55 -4.29 -3.67
N ILE A 58 12.61 -3.50 -3.18
CA ILE A 58 11.60 -2.85 -4.00
C ILE A 58 12.01 -1.39 -4.13
N ALA A 59 12.27 -0.93 -5.34
CA ALA A 59 12.55 0.47 -5.62
C ALA A 59 11.27 1.13 -6.14
N ILE A 60 10.74 2.07 -5.38
CA ILE A 60 9.51 2.78 -5.71
C ILE A 60 9.89 4.19 -6.14
N THR A 61 9.45 4.59 -7.33
CA THR A 61 9.58 5.96 -7.81
C THR A 61 8.32 6.71 -7.41
N LEU A 62 8.48 7.72 -6.57
CA LEU A 62 7.38 8.51 -6.05
C LEU A 62 6.85 9.45 -7.13
N LYS A 63 5.59 9.83 -6.98
CA LYS A 63 4.89 10.66 -7.96
C LYS A 63 4.56 12.02 -7.35
N TYR A 64 4.98 13.07 -8.02
CA TYR A 64 4.75 14.45 -7.60
C TYR A 64 4.02 15.21 -8.71
N ASN A 65 3.19 16.15 -8.29
CA ASN A 65 2.49 17.04 -9.19
C ASN A 65 2.70 18.47 -8.66
N ASP A 66 3.42 19.30 -9.42
CA ASP A 66 3.80 20.66 -9.02
C ASP A 66 4.48 20.68 -7.65
N LYS A 67 5.45 19.80 -7.45
CA LYS A 67 6.24 19.65 -6.21
C LYS A 67 5.46 19.09 -5.02
N LYS A 68 4.18 18.75 -5.21
CA LYS A 68 3.37 18.12 -4.18
C LYS A 68 3.23 16.63 -4.46
N SER A 69 3.38 15.82 -3.41
CA SER A 69 3.17 14.38 -3.54
C SER A 69 1.73 14.07 -3.91
N VAL A 70 1.55 13.12 -4.82
CA VAL A 70 0.23 12.58 -5.14
C VAL A 70 -0.37 11.88 -3.92
N ILE A 71 0.47 11.21 -3.12
CA ILE A 71 0.04 10.62 -1.85
C ILE A 71 0.01 11.71 -0.79
N SER A 72 -1.17 11.95 -0.22
CA SER A 72 -1.34 12.89 0.89
C SER A 72 -1.23 12.20 2.24
N GLY A 73 -1.62 10.94 2.34
CA GLY A 73 -1.54 10.21 3.58
C GLY A 73 -1.51 8.70 3.38
N LEU A 74 -0.96 8.03 4.38
CA LEU A 74 -0.86 6.58 4.45
C LEU A 74 -1.20 6.18 5.89
N GLN A 75 -2.12 5.23 6.06
CA GLN A 75 -2.53 4.78 7.38
C GLN A 75 -2.56 3.27 7.44
N ARG A 76 -1.81 2.70 8.40
CA ARG A 76 -1.90 1.29 8.73
C ARG A 76 -3.20 1.05 9.52
N VAL A 77 -4.01 0.10 9.09
CA VAL A 77 -5.29 -0.20 9.76
C VAL A 77 -5.17 -1.47 10.59
N SER A 78 -5.05 -2.63 9.97
CA SER A 78 -4.84 -3.88 10.69
C SER A 78 -3.43 -3.95 11.21
N LYS A 79 -3.26 -4.37 12.47
CA LYS A 79 -1.95 -4.43 13.13
C LYS A 79 -1.73 -5.82 13.70
N PRO A 80 -0.48 -6.25 13.89
CA PRO A 80 -0.22 -7.59 14.43
C PRO A 80 -0.93 -7.88 15.76
N GLY A 81 -1.08 -6.86 16.62
CA GLY A 81 -1.76 -7.01 17.90
C GLY A 81 -3.27 -6.77 17.85
N LEU A 82 -3.79 -6.25 16.74
CA LEU A 82 -5.20 -5.92 16.60
C LEU A 82 -5.59 -5.99 15.12
N ARG A 83 -6.02 -7.16 14.69
CA ARG A 83 -6.42 -7.38 13.30
C ARG A 83 -7.78 -6.76 13.01
N THR A 84 -7.94 -6.17 11.83
CA THR A 84 -9.16 -5.51 11.38
C THR A 84 -9.62 -6.14 10.08
N TYR A 85 -10.88 -6.57 10.04
CA TYR A 85 -11.48 -7.24 8.88
C TYR A 85 -12.72 -6.48 8.43
N ALA A 86 -13.05 -6.59 7.14
CA ALA A 86 -14.27 -6.04 6.59
C ALA A 86 -14.87 -7.01 5.58
N GLY A 87 -16.19 -7.16 5.64
CA GLY A 87 -16.95 -7.88 4.61
C GLY A 87 -17.33 -6.94 3.48
N VAL A 88 -17.93 -7.49 2.44
CA VAL A 88 -18.37 -6.72 1.27
C VAL A 88 -19.35 -5.62 1.67
N ALA A 89 -20.29 -5.93 2.56
CA ALA A 89 -21.31 -4.97 3.01
C ALA A 89 -20.74 -3.82 3.84
N ASN A 90 -19.59 -4.02 4.49
CA ASN A 90 -18.98 -3.06 5.39
C ASN A 90 -17.65 -2.54 4.86
N MET A 91 -17.43 -2.57 3.56
CA MET A 91 -16.17 -2.14 2.96
C MET A 91 -15.93 -0.66 3.25
N PRO A 92 -14.80 -0.32 3.90
CA PRO A 92 -14.50 1.08 4.19
C PRO A 92 -14.23 1.87 2.91
N ARG A 93 -14.51 3.16 2.97
CA ARG A 93 -14.19 4.10 1.89
C ARG A 93 -13.31 5.20 2.44
N VAL A 94 -12.28 5.55 1.69
CA VAL A 94 -11.37 6.62 2.06
C VAL A 94 -11.68 7.82 1.21
N LEU A 95 -11.92 8.97 1.85
CA LEU A 95 -12.26 10.22 1.16
C LEU A 95 -13.39 10.05 0.14
N GLY A 96 -14.48 9.37 0.53
CA GLY A 96 -15.62 9.17 -0.34
C GLY A 96 -15.35 8.31 -1.57
N GLY A 97 -14.28 7.52 -1.54
CA GLY A 97 -13.88 6.66 -2.65
C GLY A 97 -12.73 7.18 -3.48
N PHE A 98 -12.23 8.40 -3.22
CA PHE A 98 -11.05 8.94 -3.90
C PHE A 98 -9.76 8.28 -3.43
N GLY A 99 -9.70 7.87 -2.16
CA GLY A 99 -8.57 7.11 -1.66
C GLY A 99 -8.70 5.63 -1.97
N THR A 100 -7.67 4.88 -1.62
CA THR A 100 -7.60 3.44 -1.87
C THR A 100 -7.52 2.69 -0.56
N VAL A 101 -8.34 1.65 -0.42
CA VAL A 101 -8.26 0.67 0.65
C VAL A 101 -7.56 -0.57 0.08
N ILE A 102 -6.56 -1.07 0.78
CA ILE A 102 -5.85 -2.29 0.38
C ILE A 102 -6.18 -3.39 1.37
N LEU A 103 -6.66 -4.53 0.85
CA LEU A 103 -7.04 -5.68 1.65
C LEU A 103 -6.26 -6.92 1.28
N SER A 104 -6.09 -7.81 2.25
CA SER A 104 -5.64 -9.17 2.03
C SER A 104 -6.89 -10.07 2.03
N THR A 105 -7.17 -10.71 0.90
CA THR A 105 -8.34 -11.56 0.72
C THR A 105 -7.91 -12.97 0.35
N ASN A 106 -8.87 -13.91 0.33
CA ASN A 106 -8.61 -15.27 -0.15
C ASN A 106 -8.28 -15.34 -1.64
N LYS A 107 -8.49 -14.24 -2.38
CA LYS A 107 -8.11 -14.11 -3.78
C LYS A 107 -6.88 -13.25 -3.99
N GLY A 108 -6.10 -13.02 -2.92
CA GLY A 108 -4.90 -12.22 -2.95
C GLY A 108 -5.10 -10.80 -2.41
N PHE A 109 -4.14 -9.94 -2.67
CA PHE A 109 -4.21 -8.55 -2.25
C PHE A 109 -5.01 -7.76 -3.27
N LEU A 110 -6.06 -7.09 -2.80
CA LEU A 110 -6.99 -6.36 -3.67
C LEU A 110 -7.28 -4.98 -3.10
N THR A 111 -7.68 -4.06 -3.97
CA THR A 111 -8.30 -2.81 -3.52
C THR A 111 -9.72 -3.09 -3.04
N GLY A 112 -10.28 -2.17 -2.24
CA GLY A 112 -11.67 -2.31 -1.78
C GLY A 112 -12.64 -2.44 -2.94
N LYS A 113 -12.45 -1.68 -4.02
CA LYS A 113 -13.31 -1.73 -5.21
C LYS A 113 -13.24 -3.10 -5.88
N LYS A 114 -12.05 -3.66 -6.04
CA LYS A 114 -11.88 -4.97 -6.67
C LYS A 114 -12.41 -6.09 -5.76
N ALA A 115 -12.24 -5.96 -4.45
CA ALA A 115 -12.78 -6.91 -3.50
C ALA A 115 -14.31 -6.96 -3.55
N MET A 116 -14.96 -5.79 -3.60
CA MET A 116 -16.41 -5.71 -3.76
C MET A 116 -16.87 -6.32 -5.08
N ALA A 117 -16.18 -6.03 -6.17
CA ALA A 117 -16.50 -6.60 -7.48
C ALA A 117 -16.35 -8.14 -7.50
N ALA A 118 -15.38 -8.68 -6.76
CA ALA A 118 -15.17 -10.11 -6.63
C ALA A 118 -16.04 -10.75 -5.53
N ASN A 119 -16.84 -9.94 -4.83
CA ASN A 119 -17.72 -10.37 -3.74
C ASN A 119 -16.95 -11.06 -2.61
N VAL A 120 -15.80 -10.51 -2.22
CA VAL A 120 -14.98 -11.03 -1.13
C VAL A 120 -14.66 -9.93 -0.14
N GLY A 121 -14.58 -10.29 1.14
CA GLY A 121 -14.04 -9.46 2.18
C GLY A 121 -12.65 -9.93 2.56
N GLY A 122 -12.02 -9.26 3.52
CA GLY A 122 -10.71 -9.64 3.99
C GLY A 122 -10.16 -8.74 5.08
N GLU A 123 -8.89 -8.89 5.33
CA GLU A 123 -8.16 -8.08 6.29
C GLU A 123 -7.85 -6.71 5.67
N VAL A 124 -8.28 -5.64 6.34
CA VAL A 124 -8.03 -4.28 5.89
C VAL A 124 -6.61 -3.90 6.30
N LEU A 125 -5.69 -3.84 5.36
CA LEU A 125 -4.28 -3.60 5.65
C LEU A 125 -3.98 -2.13 5.87
N CYS A 126 -4.37 -1.28 4.93
CA CYS A 126 -4.04 0.13 5.01
C CYS A 126 -4.94 0.98 4.12
N TYR A 127 -4.88 2.28 4.36
CA TYR A 127 -5.52 3.31 3.54
C TYR A 127 -4.45 4.17 2.89
N VAL A 128 -4.70 4.61 1.65
CA VAL A 128 -3.85 5.53 0.90
C VAL A 128 -4.75 6.63 0.33
N TRP A 129 -4.33 7.86 0.49
CA TRP A 129 -5.08 8.98 -0.11
C TRP A 129 -4.19 10.15 -0.48
#